data_a4390e6d01860613e924bf9e723d312b
#
_entry.id   a4390e6d01860613e924bf9e723d312b
#
_cell.length_a   1.000
_cell.length_b   1.000
_cell.length_c   1.000
_cell.angle_alpha   90.00
_cell.angle_beta   90.00
_cell.angle_gamma   90.00
#
_symmetry.space_group_name_H-M   'P 1'
#
loop_
_entity.id
_entity.type
_entity.pdbx_description
1 polymer ?
#
loop_
_entity_poly.entity_id
_entity_poly.type
_entity_poly.pdbx_seq_one_letter_code
_entity_poly.pdbx_strand_id
1 'polypeptide(L)'
;SEVPGYISFGSVAVQRDAAVGSVIATATTGAYNGGNTIAGCSEAWTYRWELSKWGTLSSLGSNIYNTNVPGVGIRLTNTSSGKVLPYDQSVGANVYIYIGGDGIKAELIKTGDITGGTLDSGMLARASVANQFYFANVTLNGTNTITSESCSVTTNPVNVPLGDHDKSEFSGPGSGTAWQTFNINLSCIQGARINVRIDATADSDAGVPGVIKLDSDPVNASGVGVQVWYRYE
;
A
#
# COMPACT_ATOMS: atom_id res chain seq x y z
N SER A 1 19.87 6.22 26.46
CA SER A 1 19.90 6.08 24.99
C SER A 1 18.47 6.19 24.46
N GLU A 2 18.30 6.76 23.27
CA GLU A 2 16.98 6.82 22.63
C GLU A 2 16.46 5.41 22.33
N VAL A 3 15.17 5.21 22.52
CA VAL A 3 14.45 4.00 22.08
C VAL A 3 13.97 4.22 20.64
N PRO A 4 14.47 3.48 19.65
CA PRO A 4 14.05 3.64 18.28
C PRO A 4 12.72 2.96 18.03
N GLY A 5 11.87 3.57 17.20
CA GLY A 5 10.72 2.96 16.56
C GLY A 5 10.92 2.93 15.05
N TYR A 6 10.81 1.77 14.44
CA TYR A 6 11.03 1.60 13.01
C TYR A 6 9.72 1.42 12.27
N ILE A 7 9.60 2.07 11.11
CA ILE A 7 8.51 1.87 10.15
C ILE A 7 9.07 1.57 8.77
N SER A 8 8.29 0.86 7.98
CA SER A 8 8.55 0.61 6.57
C SER A 8 7.23 0.42 5.83
N PHE A 9 7.14 0.97 4.63
CA PHE A 9 5.97 0.82 3.76
C PHE A 9 6.22 -0.19 2.64
N GLY A 10 7.48 -0.48 2.32
CA GLY A 10 7.84 -1.31 1.18
C GLY A 10 7.41 -0.68 -0.16
N SER A 11 6.87 -1.50 -1.05
CA SER A 11 6.36 -1.04 -2.34
C SER A 11 4.90 -0.65 -2.22
N VAL A 12 4.58 0.60 -2.57
CA VAL A 12 3.23 1.17 -2.52
C VAL A 12 2.80 1.53 -3.93
N ALA A 13 1.75 0.88 -4.43
CA ALA A 13 1.11 1.22 -5.69
C ALA A 13 -0.09 2.13 -5.43
N VAL A 14 -0.14 3.27 -6.09
CA VAL A 14 -1.22 4.24 -5.94
C VAL A 14 -2.04 4.28 -7.22
N GLN A 15 -3.35 4.06 -7.10
CA GLN A 15 -4.26 4.22 -8.22
C GLN A 15 -4.29 5.69 -8.65
N ARG A 16 -4.25 5.93 -9.96
CA ARG A 16 -4.27 7.28 -10.52
C ARG A 16 -5.45 8.12 -10.02
N ASP A 17 -6.62 7.51 -9.87
CA ASP A 17 -7.88 8.13 -9.47
C ASP A 17 -8.10 8.14 -7.96
N ALA A 18 -7.11 7.73 -7.15
CA ALA A 18 -7.18 7.88 -5.71
C ALA A 18 -7.43 9.35 -5.34
N ALA A 19 -8.39 9.59 -4.45
CA ALA A 19 -8.77 10.94 -4.08
C ALA A 19 -7.64 11.65 -3.33
N VAL A 20 -7.44 12.94 -3.60
CA VAL A 20 -6.59 13.81 -2.77
C VAL A 20 -7.14 13.83 -1.35
N GLY A 21 -6.26 13.65 -0.36
CA GLY A 21 -6.60 13.49 1.05
C GLY A 21 -6.79 12.04 1.49
N SER A 22 -6.82 11.06 0.58
CA SER A 22 -6.95 9.66 0.93
C SER A 22 -5.63 9.09 1.47
N VAL A 23 -5.76 8.15 2.42
CA VAL A 23 -4.62 7.37 2.93
C VAL A 23 -4.26 6.30 1.91
N ILE A 24 -3.00 6.29 1.45
CA ILE A 24 -2.49 5.37 0.43
C ILE A 24 -1.65 4.24 1.02
N ALA A 25 -1.12 4.41 2.23
CA ALA A 25 -0.42 3.37 2.97
C ALA A 25 -0.37 3.72 4.46
N THR A 26 -0.26 2.70 5.30
CA THR A 26 -0.14 2.84 6.75
C THR A 26 0.95 1.91 7.27
N ALA A 27 1.74 2.38 8.23
CA ALA A 27 2.71 1.59 8.96
C ALA A 27 2.74 2.02 10.43
N THR A 28 3.14 1.13 11.33
CA THR A 28 3.27 1.41 12.75
C THR A 28 4.62 0.97 13.29
N THR A 29 5.11 1.63 14.34
CA THR A 29 6.37 1.24 14.97
C THR A 29 6.21 0.01 15.88
N GLY A 30 4.99 -0.26 16.34
CA GLY A 30 4.76 -1.09 17.50
C GLY A 30 5.12 -0.36 18.80
N ALA A 31 4.92 -1.05 19.92
CA ALA A 31 5.17 -0.50 21.24
C ALA A 31 6.66 -0.21 21.47
N TYR A 32 6.97 0.95 22.08
CA TYR A 32 8.32 1.30 22.48
C TYR A 32 8.68 0.57 23.78
N ASN A 33 9.92 0.07 23.87
CA ASN A 33 10.40 -0.66 25.04
C ASN A 33 9.44 -1.74 25.54
N GLY A 34 8.78 -2.45 24.61
CA GLY A 34 7.77 -3.46 24.95
C GLY A 34 6.53 -2.90 25.68
N GLY A 35 6.24 -1.62 25.56
CA GLY A 35 5.15 -0.96 26.27
C GLY A 35 5.49 -0.48 27.68
N ASN A 36 6.76 -0.62 28.09
CA ASN A 36 7.24 -0.15 29.40
C ASN A 36 7.60 1.34 29.36
N THR A 37 7.87 1.89 30.54
CA THR A 37 8.32 3.28 30.70
C THR A 37 9.54 3.58 29.84
N ILE A 38 9.50 4.73 29.15
CA ILE A 38 10.60 5.24 28.31
C ILE A 38 11.16 6.58 28.81
N ALA A 39 10.39 7.33 29.57
CA ALA A 39 10.82 8.60 30.16
C ALA A 39 10.01 8.93 31.41
N GLY A 40 10.59 9.73 32.29
CA GLY A 40 9.96 10.30 33.47
C GLY A 40 10.96 11.21 34.18
N CYS A 41 10.43 12.25 34.88
CA CYS A 41 11.23 13.20 35.64
C CYS A 41 10.66 13.40 37.05
N SER A 42 11.52 13.73 37.99
CA SER A 42 11.10 14.08 39.35
C SER A 42 10.39 15.43 39.45
N GLU A 43 10.63 16.30 38.45
CA GLU A 43 10.02 17.62 38.34
C GLU A 43 9.03 17.64 37.17
N ALA A 44 8.13 18.63 37.15
CA ALA A 44 7.26 18.85 36.00
C ALA A 44 8.06 19.23 34.75
N TRP A 45 7.65 18.72 33.60
CA TRP A 45 8.40 18.85 32.36
C TRP A 45 7.49 18.92 31.14
N THR A 46 8.08 19.21 29.97
CA THR A 46 7.37 19.19 28.70
C THR A 46 7.81 17.99 27.89
N TYR A 47 6.86 17.13 27.57
CA TYR A 47 7.00 16.04 26.61
C TYR A 47 6.79 16.62 25.21
N ARG A 48 7.82 16.54 24.38
CA ARG A 48 7.82 17.12 23.04
C ARG A 48 8.08 16.04 21.99
N TRP A 49 7.24 15.99 20.97
CA TRP A 49 7.54 15.37 19.70
C TRP A 49 7.83 16.44 18.66
N GLU A 50 8.97 16.35 18.01
CA GLU A 50 9.39 17.25 16.94
C GLU A 50 9.71 16.46 15.67
N LEU A 51 9.52 17.09 14.49
CA LEU A 51 9.86 16.49 13.21
C LEU A 51 11.34 16.68 12.93
N SER A 52 12.03 15.61 12.52
CA SER A 52 13.44 15.61 12.11
C SER A 52 13.59 15.67 10.59
N LYS A 53 12.56 15.25 9.87
CA LYS A 53 12.50 15.20 8.41
C LYS A 53 11.09 15.61 7.97
N TRP A 54 10.98 16.21 6.77
CA TRP A 54 9.71 16.60 6.18
C TRP A 54 8.87 17.52 7.06
N GLY A 55 9.48 18.66 7.41
CA GLY A 55 8.85 19.64 8.27
C GLY A 55 7.98 20.69 7.56
N THR A 56 7.79 20.58 6.24
CA THR A 56 6.95 21.51 5.48
C THR A 56 5.51 21.01 5.42
N LEU A 57 4.59 21.79 5.98
CA LEU A 57 3.16 21.48 5.98
C LEU A 57 2.63 21.46 4.54
N SER A 58 1.85 20.43 4.20
CA SER A 58 1.17 20.37 2.90
C SER A 58 0.05 21.39 2.78
N SER A 59 -0.39 21.67 1.55
CA SER A 59 -1.54 22.53 1.28
C SER A 59 -2.85 22.01 1.89
N LEU A 60 -2.93 20.72 2.20
CA LEU A 60 -4.10 20.12 2.86
C LEU A 60 -4.19 20.49 4.36
N GLY A 61 -3.11 20.97 4.97
CA GLY A 61 -3.06 21.21 6.42
C GLY A 61 -3.18 19.90 7.22
N SER A 62 -3.91 19.92 8.33
CA SER A 62 -4.24 18.76 9.18
C SER A 62 -3.04 17.93 9.63
N ASN A 63 -1.89 18.60 9.87
CA ASN A 63 -0.61 17.97 10.22
C ASN A 63 -0.15 16.90 9.21
N ILE A 64 -0.44 17.13 7.93
CA ILE A 64 0.07 16.36 6.80
C ILE A 64 1.27 17.14 6.25
N TYR A 65 2.44 16.51 6.27
CA TYR A 65 3.69 17.12 5.85
C TYR A 65 4.17 16.56 4.52
N ASN A 66 4.71 17.40 3.65
CA ASN A 66 5.23 16.96 2.36
C ASN A 66 6.42 16.03 2.55
N THR A 67 6.43 14.91 1.82
CA THR A 67 7.61 14.03 1.69
C THR A 67 8.51 14.51 0.54
N ASN A 68 9.61 13.82 0.30
CA ASN A 68 10.45 14.06 -0.87
C ASN A 68 9.80 13.57 -2.20
N VAL A 69 8.71 12.80 -2.13
CA VAL A 69 7.96 12.37 -3.31
C VAL A 69 6.80 13.33 -3.55
N PRO A 70 6.80 14.10 -4.65
CA PRO A 70 5.72 15.04 -4.94
C PRO A 70 4.36 14.34 -5.00
N GLY A 71 3.35 14.97 -4.39
CA GLY A 71 1.99 14.44 -4.28
C GLY A 71 1.78 13.44 -3.14
N VAL A 72 2.82 13.12 -2.37
CA VAL A 72 2.77 12.24 -1.20
C VAL A 72 3.11 13.02 0.05
N GLY A 73 2.17 13.08 0.98
CA GLY A 73 2.36 13.61 2.33
C GLY A 73 2.39 12.49 3.37
N ILE A 74 2.81 12.84 4.58
CA ILE A 74 2.86 11.94 5.73
C ILE A 74 2.23 12.58 6.96
N ARG A 75 1.51 11.78 7.73
CA ARG A 75 1.00 12.15 9.05
C ARG A 75 1.42 11.10 10.06
N LEU A 76 2.03 11.55 11.15
CA LEU A 76 2.46 10.70 12.26
C LEU A 76 1.54 10.92 13.46
N THR A 77 1.02 9.84 14.05
CA THR A 77 0.12 9.89 15.20
C THR A 77 0.64 8.99 16.31
N ASN A 78 0.72 9.54 17.51
CA ASN A 78 0.94 8.73 18.70
C ASN A 78 -0.37 8.01 19.06
N THR A 79 -0.42 6.70 18.86
CA THR A 79 -1.65 5.92 19.05
C THR A 79 -2.06 5.79 20.51
N SER A 80 -1.12 5.94 21.47
CA SER A 80 -1.43 5.91 22.90
C SER A 80 -2.21 7.15 23.37
N SER A 81 -2.01 8.30 22.74
CA SER A 81 -2.65 9.57 23.11
C SER A 81 -3.63 10.09 22.06
N GLY A 82 -3.58 9.56 20.83
CA GLY A 82 -4.32 10.08 19.68
C GLY A 82 -3.78 11.42 19.14
N LYS A 83 -2.68 11.93 19.67
CA LYS A 83 -2.10 13.21 19.25
C LYS A 83 -1.27 13.06 17.98
N VAL A 84 -1.47 13.99 17.05
CA VAL A 84 -0.71 14.07 15.80
C VAL A 84 0.56 14.88 16.00
N LEU A 85 1.69 14.35 15.54
CA LEU A 85 2.99 15.01 15.61
C LEU A 85 3.07 16.20 14.63
N PRO A 86 3.82 17.27 14.94
CA PRO A 86 4.52 17.52 16.20
C PRO A 86 3.59 18.08 17.29
N TYR A 87 3.92 17.87 18.54
CA TYR A 87 3.18 18.47 19.65
C TYR A 87 4.02 18.59 20.93
N ASP A 88 3.58 19.48 21.81
CA ASP A 88 4.03 19.56 23.18
C ASP A 88 2.92 19.12 24.13
N GLN A 89 3.31 18.51 25.24
CA GLN A 89 2.42 18.11 26.32
C GLN A 89 3.06 18.37 27.67
N SER A 90 2.36 19.08 28.55
CA SER A 90 2.78 19.24 29.92
C SER A 90 2.62 17.92 30.69
N VAL A 91 3.67 17.54 31.42
CA VAL A 91 3.73 16.33 32.22
C VAL A 91 4.09 16.72 33.67
N GLY A 92 3.34 16.18 34.62
CA GLY A 92 3.59 16.45 36.04
C GLY A 92 4.85 15.75 36.56
N ALA A 93 5.30 16.21 37.75
CA ALA A 93 6.39 15.57 38.47
C ALA A 93 6.05 14.10 38.79
N ASN A 94 7.05 13.21 38.65
CA ASN A 94 6.92 11.77 38.90
C ASN A 94 5.88 11.06 38.03
N VAL A 95 5.50 11.65 36.88
CA VAL A 95 4.67 11.01 35.86
C VAL A 95 5.57 10.39 34.79
N TYR A 96 5.28 9.16 34.45
CA TYR A 96 6.07 8.36 33.50
C TYR A 96 5.36 8.26 32.16
N ILE A 97 6.15 8.32 31.08
CA ILE A 97 5.68 8.16 29.70
C ILE A 97 5.99 6.75 29.22
N TYR A 98 5.00 6.16 28.59
CA TYR A 98 5.11 4.92 27.82
C TYR A 98 4.33 5.08 26.52
N ILE A 99 4.75 4.37 25.48
CA ILE A 99 4.07 4.32 24.17
C ILE A 99 3.83 2.85 23.87
N GLY A 100 2.62 2.42 24.16
CA GLY A 100 2.18 1.02 24.00
C GLY A 100 1.45 0.79 22.67
N GLY A 101 0.81 -0.37 22.55
CA GLY A 101 -0.02 -0.73 21.41
C GLY A 101 0.73 -0.66 20.07
N ASP A 102 0.16 0.07 19.11
CA ASP A 102 0.76 0.26 17.77
C ASP A 102 1.88 1.31 17.75
N GLY A 103 2.17 1.95 18.88
CA GLY A 103 3.22 2.95 18.99
C GLY A 103 2.89 4.23 18.22
N ILE A 104 3.74 4.59 17.28
CA ILE A 104 3.51 5.70 16.34
C ILE A 104 2.99 5.13 15.02
N LYS A 105 1.84 5.61 14.60
CA LYS A 105 1.24 5.29 13.30
C LYS A 105 1.67 6.32 12.27
N ALA A 106 2.19 5.89 11.14
CA ALA A 106 2.47 6.69 9.98
C ALA A 106 1.46 6.41 8.87
N GLU A 107 0.84 7.46 8.35
CA GLU A 107 -0.05 7.40 7.21
C GLU A 107 0.58 8.17 6.05
N LEU A 108 0.75 7.53 4.89
CA LEU A 108 1.03 8.23 3.63
C LEU A 108 -0.30 8.68 3.03
N ILE A 109 -0.36 9.93 2.58
CA ILE A 109 -1.59 10.58 2.13
C ILE A 109 -1.34 11.21 0.77
N LYS A 110 -2.25 10.98 -0.17
CA LYS A 110 -2.21 11.66 -1.47
C LYS A 110 -2.53 13.14 -1.28
N THR A 111 -1.59 14.01 -1.61
CA THR A 111 -1.72 15.47 -1.51
C THR A 111 -1.87 16.16 -2.86
N GLY A 112 -1.64 15.44 -3.96
CA GLY A 112 -1.70 15.91 -5.33
C GLY A 112 -1.33 14.80 -6.30
N ASP A 113 -1.04 15.17 -7.56
CA ASP A 113 -0.62 14.20 -8.58
C ASP A 113 0.70 13.53 -8.19
N ILE A 114 0.75 12.21 -8.38
CA ILE A 114 1.89 11.37 -8.02
C ILE A 114 2.50 10.80 -9.30
N THR A 115 3.76 11.10 -9.56
CA THR A 115 4.55 10.44 -10.63
C THR A 115 5.31 9.23 -10.12
N GLY A 116 5.51 9.15 -8.80
CA GLY A 116 6.24 8.09 -8.14
C GLY A 116 7.65 8.49 -7.74
N GLY A 117 8.30 7.60 -7.03
CA GLY A 117 9.67 7.79 -6.52
C GLY A 117 9.95 6.94 -5.30
N THR A 118 11.13 7.14 -4.71
CA THR A 118 11.58 6.48 -3.50
C THR A 118 11.58 7.47 -2.35
N LEU A 119 10.94 7.10 -1.24
CA LEU A 119 10.98 7.89 -0.01
C LEU A 119 12.39 7.85 0.59
N ASP A 120 12.91 9.00 1.01
CA ASP A 120 14.19 9.10 1.70
C ASP A 120 14.09 8.46 3.08
N SER A 121 14.87 7.42 3.33
CA SER A 121 14.96 6.77 4.64
C SER A 121 15.63 7.66 5.68
N GLY A 122 15.44 7.35 6.93
CA GLY A 122 16.06 8.04 8.07
C GLY A 122 15.06 8.45 9.14
N MET A 123 15.55 9.22 10.10
CA MET A 123 14.78 9.67 11.24
C MET A 123 13.72 10.70 10.82
N LEU A 124 12.46 10.42 11.15
CA LEU A 124 11.31 11.25 10.82
C LEU A 124 10.93 12.19 11.96
N ALA A 125 11.04 11.72 13.20
CA ALA A 125 10.63 12.48 14.39
C ALA A 125 11.38 12.00 15.62
N ARG A 126 11.48 12.86 16.64
CA ARG A 126 12.11 12.57 17.94
C ARG A 126 11.25 13.05 19.09
N ALA A 127 11.26 12.27 20.16
CA ALA A 127 10.64 12.66 21.42
C ALA A 127 11.71 13.09 22.43
N SER A 128 11.43 14.15 23.18
CA SER A 128 12.35 14.70 24.16
C SER A 128 11.66 15.10 25.47
N VAL A 129 12.45 15.14 26.54
CA VAL A 129 12.22 16.08 27.62
C VAL A 129 12.67 17.42 27.04
N ALA A 130 11.73 18.31 26.76
CA ALA A 130 11.98 19.51 25.96
C ALA A 130 13.19 20.31 26.44
N ASN A 131 14.08 20.65 25.52
CA ASN A 131 15.31 21.40 25.75
C ASN A 131 16.35 20.70 26.66
N GLN A 132 16.20 19.40 26.91
CA GLN A 132 17.14 18.62 27.74
C GLN A 132 17.74 17.43 27.00
N PHE A 133 16.98 16.39 26.77
CA PHE A 133 17.47 15.19 26.07
C PHE A 133 16.38 14.48 25.29
N TYR A 134 16.80 13.75 24.25
CA TYR A 134 15.92 12.87 23.45
C TYR A 134 15.86 11.49 24.07
N PHE A 135 14.70 10.83 24.03
CA PHE A 135 14.50 9.51 24.59
C PHE A 135 13.82 8.50 23.63
N ALA A 136 13.20 8.97 22.56
CA ALA A 136 12.60 8.09 21.54
C ALA A 136 12.68 8.73 20.16
N ASN A 137 12.59 7.90 19.11
CA ASN A 137 12.50 8.38 17.73
C ASN A 137 11.62 7.48 16.87
N VAL A 138 11.24 8.02 15.70
CA VAL A 138 10.60 7.28 14.59
C VAL A 138 11.56 7.32 13.41
N THR A 139 11.92 6.16 12.91
CA THR A 139 12.85 6.03 11.79
C THR A 139 12.23 5.20 10.67
N LEU A 140 12.20 5.77 9.48
CA LEU A 140 11.84 5.06 8.24
C LEU A 140 13.06 4.27 7.78
N ASN A 141 12.94 2.94 7.72
CA ASN A 141 14.00 2.05 7.29
C ASN A 141 13.60 1.27 6.01
N GLY A 142 14.57 0.57 5.45
CA GLY A 142 14.39 -0.20 4.23
C GLY A 142 14.20 0.67 2.99
N THR A 143 13.76 0.04 1.91
CA THR A 143 13.45 0.70 0.64
C THR A 143 11.92 0.88 0.53
N ASN A 144 11.50 2.13 0.37
CA ASN A 144 10.08 2.52 0.34
C ASN A 144 9.81 3.23 -0.97
N THR A 145 9.12 2.56 -1.88
CA THR A 145 8.85 3.06 -3.22
C THR A 145 7.37 3.35 -3.42
N ILE A 146 7.09 4.45 -4.10
CA ILE A 146 5.76 4.84 -4.52
C ILE A 146 5.70 4.72 -6.04
N THR A 147 4.76 3.96 -6.56
CA THR A 147 4.46 3.86 -7.98
C THR A 147 3.05 4.35 -8.25
N SER A 148 2.89 5.16 -9.30
CA SER A 148 1.58 5.55 -9.77
C SER A 148 1.15 4.60 -10.88
N GLU A 149 0.01 3.98 -10.72
CA GLU A 149 -0.57 3.13 -11.76
C GLU A 149 -1.22 3.99 -12.84
N SER A 150 -0.76 3.81 -14.07
CA SER A 150 -1.25 4.56 -15.23
C SER A 150 -2.59 4.04 -15.75
N CYS A 151 -2.98 2.84 -15.36
CA CYS A 151 -4.27 2.22 -15.66
C CYS A 151 -4.85 1.55 -14.42
N SER A 152 -6.16 1.62 -14.27
CA SER A 152 -6.91 0.81 -13.30
C SER A 152 -7.93 -0.06 -14.01
N VAL A 153 -8.12 -1.29 -13.52
CA VAL A 153 -9.20 -2.17 -13.98
C VAL A 153 -10.49 -1.72 -13.31
N THR A 154 -11.48 -1.31 -14.10
CA THR A 154 -12.75 -0.80 -13.55
C THR A 154 -13.75 -1.91 -13.23
N THR A 155 -13.51 -3.14 -13.73
CA THR A 155 -14.32 -4.32 -13.43
C THR A 155 -13.41 -5.47 -13.03
N ASN A 156 -13.48 -5.91 -11.76
CA ASN A 156 -12.70 -7.02 -11.24
C ASN A 156 -13.48 -7.76 -10.13
N PRO A 157 -13.72 -9.07 -10.24
CA PRO A 157 -13.35 -9.94 -11.36
C PRO A 157 -14.21 -9.73 -12.62
N VAL A 158 -13.67 -10.10 -13.78
CA VAL A 158 -14.42 -10.19 -15.04
C VAL A 158 -14.91 -11.63 -15.19
N ASN A 159 -16.22 -11.83 -15.09
CA ASN A 159 -16.85 -13.13 -15.30
C ASN A 159 -17.17 -13.31 -16.78
N VAL A 160 -16.71 -14.41 -17.37
CA VAL A 160 -16.96 -14.76 -18.76
C VAL A 160 -17.75 -16.05 -18.79
N PRO A 161 -19.09 -15.99 -18.92
CA PRO A 161 -19.90 -17.21 -19.04
C PRO A 161 -19.63 -17.85 -20.41
N LEU A 162 -19.12 -19.06 -20.39
CA LEU A 162 -18.85 -19.82 -21.62
C LEU A 162 -20.09 -20.61 -22.09
N GLY A 163 -21.09 -20.75 -21.23
CA GLY A 163 -22.29 -21.54 -21.52
C GLY A 163 -22.13 -23.04 -21.26
N ASP A 164 -23.21 -23.78 -21.44
CA ASP A 164 -23.22 -25.22 -21.37
C ASP A 164 -23.01 -25.78 -22.76
N HIS A 165 -22.12 -26.76 -22.91
CA HIS A 165 -21.75 -27.38 -24.19
C HIS A 165 -21.86 -28.87 -24.12
N ASP A 166 -22.52 -29.44 -25.11
CA ASP A 166 -22.61 -30.91 -25.28
C ASP A 166 -21.37 -31.44 -26.01
N LYS A 167 -20.97 -32.66 -25.65
CA LYS A 167 -19.84 -33.33 -26.29
C LYS A 167 -19.98 -33.42 -27.82
N SER A 168 -21.22 -33.52 -28.33
CA SER A 168 -21.51 -33.58 -29.78
C SER A 168 -21.17 -32.31 -30.55
N GLU A 169 -20.96 -31.17 -29.85
CA GLU A 169 -20.51 -29.92 -30.47
C GLU A 169 -19.03 -29.96 -30.88
N PHE A 170 -18.26 -30.90 -30.35
CA PHE A 170 -16.85 -31.07 -30.63
C PHE A 170 -16.63 -32.17 -31.67
N SER A 171 -15.99 -31.87 -32.80
CA SER A 171 -15.72 -32.79 -33.87
C SER A 171 -14.41 -33.57 -33.71
N GLY A 172 -13.65 -33.33 -32.67
CA GLY A 172 -12.37 -33.99 -32.39
C GLY A 172 -11.32 -33.03 -31.85
N PRO A 173 -10.08 -33.51 -31.62
CA PRO A 173 -8.98 -32.67 -31.10
C PRO A 173 -8.76 -31.42 -31.95
N GLY A 174 -8.67 -30.25 -31.28
CA GLY A 174 -8.50 -28.95 -31.92
C GLY A 174 -9.80 -28.29 -32.41
N SER A 175 -10.96 -28.96 -32.30
CA SER A 175 -12.26 -28.33 -32.54
C SER A 175 -12.65 -27.49 -31.33
N GLY A 176 -13.47 -26.45 -31.53
CA GLY A 176 -13.95 -25.56 -30.47
C GLY A 176 -15.38 -25.10 -30.73
N THR A 177 -15.98 -24.57 -29.71
CA THR A 177 -17.30 -23.92 -29.78
C THR A 177 -17.19 -22.50 -30.31
N ALA A 178 -18.30 -21.79 -30.41
CA ALA A 178 -18.31 -20.40 -30.85
C ALA A 178 -17.53 -19.50 -29.86
N TRP A 179 -16.83 -18.52 -30.41
CA TRP A 179 -16.10 -17.54 -29.59
C TRP A 179 -17.04 -16.69 -28.77
N GLN A 180 -16.68 -16.50 -27.49
CA GLN A 180 -17.31 -15.54 -26.59
C GLN A 180 -16.41 -14.32 -26.46
N THR A 181 -16.95 -13.16 -26.71
CA THR A 181 -16.22 -11.89 -26.55
C THR A 181 -16.47 -11.31 -25.17
N PHE A 182 -15.42 -10.86 -24.53
CA PHE A 182 -15.51 -10.12 -23.26
C PHE A 182 -14.58 -8.91 -23.30
N ASN A 183 -14.84 -7.95 -22.44
CA ASN A 183 -14.04 -6.74 -22.33
C ASN A 183 -13.45 -6.64 -20.94
N ILE A 184 -12.20 -6.25 -20.86
CA ILE A 184 -11.56 -5.77 -19.63
C ILE A 184 -11.53 -4.25 -19.72
N ASN A 185 -12.41 -3.61 -18.94
CA ASN A 185 -12.49 -2.16 -18.94
C ASN A 185 -11.37 -1.55 -18.09
N LEU A 186 -10.62 -0.64 -18.68
CA LEU A 186 -9.51 0.05 -18.05
C LEU A 186 -9.79 1.55 -18.01
N SER A 187 -9.40 2.18 -16.92
CA SER A 187 -9.28 3.64 -16.82
C SER A 187 -7.80 4.00 -16.85
N CYS A 188 -7.33 4.59 -17.93
CA CYS A 188 -5.92 4.89 -18.15
C CYS A 188 -5.70 6.40 -18.37
N ILE A 189 -4.49 6.88 -18.07
CA ILE A 189 -4.06 8.20 -18.54
C ILE A 189 -3.77 8.16 -20.04
N GLN A 190 -3.88 9.30 -20.69
CA GLN A 190 -3.53 9.41 -22.10
C GLN A 190 -2.05 9.03 -22.33
N GLY A 191 -1.80 8.18 -23.32
CA GLY A 191 -0.47 7.72 -23.66
C GLY A 191 0.08 6.60 -22.79
N ALA A 192 -0.73 6.03 -21.89
CA ALA A 192 -0.34 4.86 -21.12
C ALA A 192 -0.02 3.68 -22.04
N ARG A 193 1.09 2.98 -21.77
CA ARG A 193 1.39 1.70 -22.43
C ARG A 193 0.77 0.58 -21.60
N ILE A 194 -0.14 -0.15 -22.24
CA ILE A 194 -0.85 -1.25 -21.60
C ILE A 194 -0.14 -2.55 -21.95
N ASN A 195 0.25 -3.31 -20.92
CA ASN A 195 0.73 -4.66 -21.07
C ASN A 195 -0.27 -5.60 -20.41
N VAL A 196 -0.71 -6.60 -21.13
CA VAL A 196 -1.60 -7.63 -20.61
C VAL A 196 -0.84 -8.95 -20.55
N ARG A 197 -0.89 -9.61 -19.39
CA ARG A 197 -0.34 -10.94 -19.19
C ARG A 197 -1.44 -11.86 -18.68
N ILE A 198 -1.52 -13.04 -19.26
CA ILE A 198 -2.42 -14.09 -18.79
C ILE A 198 -1.58 -15.12 -18.04
N ASP A 199 -1.81 -15.23 -16.74
CA ASP A 199 -1.18 -16.24 -15.89
C ASP A 199 -2.11 -17.44 -15.77
N ALA A 200 -1.80 -18.50 -16.51
CA ALA A 200 -2.58 -19.72 -16.53
C ALA A 200 -1.68 -20.90 -16.88
N THR A 201 -2.12 -22.11 -16.55
CA THR A 201 -1.42 -23.34 -16.96
C THR A 201 -1.78 -23.65 -18.39
N ALA A 202 -0.79 -23.64 -19.29
CA ALA A 202 -1.00 -24.00 -20.68
C ALA A 202 -1.39 -25.49 -20.81
N ASP A 203 -2.30 -25.79 -21.72
CA ASP A 203 -2.62 -27.16 -22.08
C ASP A 203 -1.77 -27.62 -23.27
N SER A 204 -0.68 -28.35 -22.98
CA SER A 204 0.24 -28.85 -23.98
C SER A 204 -0.39 -29.92 -24.87
N ASP A 205 -1.46 -30.58 -24.42
CA ASP A 205 -2.10 -31.71 -25.11
C ASP A 205 -3.17 -31.24 -26.09
N ALA A 206 -3.54 -29.97 -26.06
CA ALA A 206 -4.57 -29.41 -26.92
C ALA A 206 -4.21 -29.37 -28.41
N GLY A 207 -2.91 -29.43 -28.74
CA GLY A 207 -2.44 -29.40 -30.13
C GLY A 207 -2.61 -28.05 -30.86
N VAL A 208 -3.18 -27.06 -30.20
CA VAL A 208 -3.35 -25.68 -30.68
C VAL A 208 -2.83 -24.69 -29.65
N PRO A 209 -2.21 -23.57 -30.08
CA PRO A 209 -1.65 -22.60 -29.15
C PRO A 209 -2.73 -21.79 -28.40
N GLY A 210 -2.38 -21.29 -27.22
CA GLY A 210 -3.25 -20.39 -26.46
C GLY A 210 -4.36 -21.07 -25.66
N VAL A 211 -4.32 -22.40 -25.55
CA VAL A 211 -5.27 -23.16 -24.72
C VAL A 211 -4.73 -23.27 -23.30
N ILE A 212 -5.57 -22.97 -22.34
CA ILE A 212 -5.32 -23.11 -20.91
C ILE A 212 -6.13 -24.26 -20.32
N LYS A 213 -5.52 -24.94 -19.35
CA LYS A 213 -6.18 -26.06 -18.64
C LYS A 213 -7.28 -25.51 -17.71
N LEU A 214 -8.34 -26.31 -17.60
CA LEU A 214 -9.30 -26.12 -16.51
C LEU A 214 -8.65 -26.48 -15.18
N ASP A 215 -9.17 -25.91 -14.09
CA ASP A 215 -8.76 -26.32 -12.74
C ASP A 215 -9.02 -27.81 -12.52
N SER A 216 -8.09 -28.47 -11.84
CA SER A 216 -8.23 -29.89 -11.55
C SER A 216 -9.22 -30.10 -10.40
N ASP A 217 -10.46 -30.37 -10.77
CA ASP A 217 -11.53 -30.79 -9.87
C ASP A 217 -12.14 -32.10 -10.44
N PRO A 218 -12.45 -33.10 -9.60
CA PRO A 218 -13.04 -34.35 -10.05
C PRO A 218 -14.37 -34.20 -10.81
N VAL A 219 -15.06 -33.09 -10.65
CA VAL A 219 -16.32 -32.76 -11.33
C VAL A 219 -16.13 -31.96 -12.63
N ASN A 220 -14.90 -31.50 -12.91
CA ASN A 220 -14.62 -30.76 -14.13
C ASN A 220 -14.53 -31.67 -15.35
N ALA A 221 -14.91 -31.13 -16.50
CA ALA A 221 -14.76 -31.82 -17.77
C ALA A 221 -13.27 -32.11 -18.05
N SER A 222 -12.98 -33.28 -18.58
CA SER A 222 -11.65 -33.71 -19.04
C SER A 222 -11.52 -33.67 -20.55
N GLY A 223 -10.32 -33.40 -21.05
CA GLY A 223 -10.03 -33.35 -22.48
C GLY A 223 -10.55 -32.09 -23.18
N VAL A 224 -10.87 -31.06 -22.42
CA VAL A 224 -11.25 -29.72 -22.92
C VAL A 224 -10.44 -28.67 -22.21
N GLY A 225 -10.24 -27.54 -22.87
CA GLY A 225 -9.57 -26.36 -22.31
C GLY A 225 -10.20 -25.09 -22.84
N VAL A 226 -9.78 -23.96 -22.34
CA VAL A 226 -10.25 -22.64 -22.79
C VAL A 226 -9.16 -21.99 -23.63
N GLN A 227 -9.48 -21.67 -24.89
CA GLN A 227 -8.57 -20.91 -25.74
C GLN A 227 -8.85 -19.44 -25.59
N VAL A 228 -7.79 -18.62 -25.34
CA VAL A 228 -7.88 -17.18 -25.20
C VAL A 228 -7.15 -16.51 -26.35
N TRP A 229 -7.84 -15.58 -27.00
CA TRP A 229 -7.26 -14.75 -28.03
C TRP A 229 -7.34 -13.28 -27.62
N TYR A 230 -6.27 -12.56 -27.84
CA TYR A 230 -6.24 -11.11 -27.70
C TYR A 230 -6.34 -10.45 -29.07
N ARG A 231 -7.26 -9.50 -29.19
CA ARG A 231 -7.40 -8.64 -30.37
C ARG A 231 -7.20 -7.18 -29.94
N TYR A 232 -6.27 -6.53 -30.58
CA TYR A 232 -6.11 -5.09 -30.46
C TYR A 232 -7.00 -4.40 -31.51
N GLU A 233 -7.86 -3.48 -31.10
CA GLU A 233 -8.65 -2.62 -31.97
C GLU A 233 -8.19 -1.19 -31.85
#